data_e276c85c8afb292262ea4092f3931d3e
#
_entry.id   e276c85c8afb292262ea4092f3931d3e
#
_cell.length_a   1.000
_cell.length_b   1.000
_cell.length_c   1.000
_cell.angle_alpha   90.00
_cell.angle_beta   90.00
_cell.angle_gamma   90.00
#
_symmetry.space_group_name_H-M   'P 1'
#
loop_
_entity.id
_entity.type
_entity.pdbx_description
1 polymer ?
#
loop_
_entity_poly.entity_id
_entity_poly.type
_entity_poly.pdbx_seq_one_letter_code
_entity_poly.pdbx_strand_id
1 'polypeptide(L)'
;GWLHHKGLNKHHWEYWWDKINGKWQAIKMPQKYVVESICDRIAACKVYQKDQYTPASPLNYYLSSKDEQNLHPLTANLFERILRYIQINGEENTFKRIKELLHQKKDLYQSF
;
A
#
# COMPACT_ATOMS: atom_id res chain seq x y z
N GLY A 1 -21.25 6.32 -3.52
CA GLY A 1 -21.34 4.90 -3.84
C GLY A 1 -21.36 4.02 -2.61
N TRP A 2 -21.40 2.75 -2.85
CA TRP A 2 -21.45 1.77 -1.78
C TRP A 2 -20.31 1.90 -0.77
N LEU A 3 -19.11 2.19 -1.26
CA LEU A 3 -17.92 2.33 -0.40
C LEU A 3 -18.04 3.47 0.59
N HIS A 4 -18.70 4.56 0.21
CA HIS A 4 -18.93 5.69 1.12
C HIS A 4 -19.84 5.31 2.29
N HIS A 5 -20.81 4.44 2.06
CA HIS A 5 -21.73 4.01 3.10
C HIS A 5 -21.10 3.12 4.15
N LYS A 6 -19.96 2.51 3.83
CA LYS A 6 -19.23 1.68 4.79
C LYS A 6 -18.37 2.49 5.76
N GLY A 7 -18.17 3.78 5.50
CA GLY A 7 -17.30 4.61 6.32
C GLY A 7 -15.85 4.13 6.35
N LEU A 8 -15.41 3.41 5.31
CA LEU A 8 -14.07 2.83 5.26
C LEU A 8 -13.02 3.89 5.00
N ASN A 9 -11.84 3.66 5.57
CA ASN A 9 -10.70 4.54 5.38
C ASN A 9 -10.14 4.39 3.96
N LYS A 10 -9.82 5.52 3.33
CA LYS A 10 -9.38 5.54 1.93
C LYS A 10 -8.05 4.85 1.68
N HIS A 11 -7.23 4.63 2.70
CA HIS A 11 -5.99 3.87 2.52
C HIS A 11 -6.15 2.35 2.73
N HIS A 12 -7.38 1.89 3.01
CA HIS A 12 -7.69 0.47 3.13
C HIS A 12 -8.19 -0.06 1.78
N TRP A 13 -7.81 -1.32 1.47
CA TRP A 13 -8.15 -1.92 0.17
C TRP A 13 -9.66 -2.02 -0.06
N GLU A 14 -10.45 -2.21 0.99
CA GLU A 14 -11.91 -2.37 0.89
C GLU A 14 -12.59 -1.12 0.33
N TYR A 15 -12.01 0.05 0.54
CA TYR A 15 -12.55 1.30 0.00
C TYR A 15 -12.53 1.30 -1.52
N TRP A 16 -11.57 0.61 -2.15
CA TRP A 16 -11.33 0.63 -3.59
C TRP A 16 -11.92 -0.58 -4.29
N TRP A 17 -13.13 -0.94 -3.84
CA TRP A 17 -13.97 -1.95 -4.48
C TRP A 17 -15.28 -1.32 -4.88
N ASP A 18 -15.70 -1.55 -6.15
CA ASP A 18 -16.97 -1.03 -6.62
C ASP A 18 -17.60 -2.02 -7.59
N LYS A 19 -18.89 -1.81 -7.84
CA LYS A 19 -19.66 -2.64 -8.75
C LYS A 19 -19.60 -2.02 -10.14
N ILE A 20 -18.97 -2.72 -11.08
CA ILE A 20 -18.82 -2.29 -12.46
C ILE A 20 -19.45 -3.36 -13.35
N ASN A 21 -20.41 -2.95 -14.20
CA ASN A 21 -21.12 -3.87 -15.09
C ASN A 21 -21.71 -5.07 -14.34
N GLY A 22 -22.27 -4.83 -13.15
CA GLY A 22 -22.91 -5.86 -12.34
C GLY A 22 -21.97 -6.75 -11.54
N LYS A 23 -20.67 -6.55 -11.62
CA LYS A 23 -19.67 -7.34 -10.87
C LYS A 23 -18.86 -6.49 -9.92
N TRP A 24 -18.62 -7.00 -8.72
CA TRP A 24 -17.72 -6.36 -7.76
C TRP A 24 -16.28 -6.53 -8.22
N GLN A 25 -15.59 -5.42 -8.35
CA GLN A 25 -14.22 -5.39 -8.87
C GLN A 25 -13.33 -4.47 -8.02
N ALA A 26 -12.07 -4.85 -7.89
CA ALA A 26 -11.07 -3.98 -7.28
C ALA A 26 -10.76 -2.82 -8.22
N ILE A 27 -10.60 -1.63 -7.65
CA ILE A 27 -10.26 -0.41 -8.37
C ILE A 27 -8.83 -0.02 -8.01
N LYS A 28 -8.09 0.51 -8.98
CA LYS A 28 -6.73 1.00 -8.73
C LYS A 28 -6.75 2.12 -7.70
N MET A 29 -6.01 1.95 -6.61
CA MET A 29 -5.92 2.93 -5.54
C MET A 29 -5.09 4.13 -5.99
N PRO A 30 -5.54 5.38 -5.77
CA PRO A 30 -4.69 6.54 -6.04
C PRO A 30 -3.40 6.46 -5.22
N GLN A 31 -2.30 6.91 -5.83
CA GLN A 31 -0.97 6.77 -5.21
C GLN A 31 -0.86 7.37 -3.81
N LYS A 32 -1.56 8.47 -3.56
CA LYS A 32 -1.62 9.09 -2.23
C LYS A 32 -2.03 8.09 -1.16
N TYR A 33 -3.05 7.30 -1.45
CA TYR A 33 -3.59 6.33 -0.50
C TYR A 33 -2.73 5.07 -0.42
N VAL A 34 -2.00 4.74 -1.48
CA VAL A 34 -0.99 3.68 -1.42
C VAL A 34 0.08 4.06 -0.40
N VAL A 35 0.59 5.29 -0.46
CA VAL A 35 1.60 5.77 0.50
C VAL A 35 1.06 5.77 1.93
N GLU A 36 -0.16 6.24 2.13
CA GLU A 36 -0.80 6.22 3.45
C GLU A 36 -0.93 4.78 3.98
N SER A 37 -1.31 3.85 3.12
CA SER A 37 -1.45 2.44 3.49
C SER A 37 -0.09 1.84 3.88
N ILE A 38 0.96 2.18 3.16
CA ILE A 38 2.32 1.72 3.50
C ILE A 38 2.73 2.24 4.88
N CYS A 39 2.49 3.51 5.16
CA CYS A 39 2.79 4.09 6.48
C CYS A 39 2.03 3.39 7.60
N ASP A 40 0.75 3.12 7.38
CA ASP A 40 -0.09 2.42 8.34
C ASP A 40 0.42 1.00 8.62
N ARG A 41 0.83 0.29 7.58
CA ARG A 41 1.37 -1.07 7.70
C ARG A 41 2.68 -1.09 8.48
N ILE A 42 3.55 -0.13 8.22
CA ILE A 42 4.81 -0.01 8.95
C ILE A 42 4.54 0.25 10.44
N ALA A 43 3.65 1.18 10.73
CA ALA A 43 3.28 1.51 12.11
C ALA A 43 2.70 0.30 12.84
N ALA A 44 1.80 -0.45 12.18
CA ALA A 44 1.20 -1.65 12.76
C ALA A 44 2.26 -2.73 13.03
N CYS A 45 3.19 -2.95 12.09
CA CYS A 45 4.26 -3.92 12.30
C CYS A 45 5.14 -3.56 13.48
N LYS A 46 5.46 -2.28 13.66
CA LYS A 46 6.26 -1.82 14.80
C LYS A 46 5.55 -2.03 16.13
N VAL A 47 4.24 -1.80 16.17
CA VAL A 47 3.45 -2.02 17.38
C VAL A 47 3.42 -3.50 17.76
N TYR A 48 3.23 -4.38 16.78
CA TYR A 48 3.13 -5.82 17.05
C TYR A 48 4.47 -6.48 17.32
N GLN A 49 5.51 -6.10 16.60
CA GLN A 49 6.80 -6.79 16.67
C GLN A 49 7.80 -6.16 17.64
N LYS A 50 7.62 -4.87 17.97
CA LYS A 50 8.52 -4.17 18.90
C LYS A 50 9.99 -4.38 18.52
N ASP A 51 10.78 -4.98 19.41
CA ASP A 51 12.21 -5.22 19.19
C ASP A 51 12.51 -6.21 18.05
N GLN A 52 11.51 -6.97 17.63
CA GLN A 52 11.64 -7.93 16.53
C GLN A 52 11.46 -7.28 15.15
N TYR A 53 11.05 -6.00 15.12
CA TYR A 53 10.82 -5.31 13.87
C TYR A 53 12.11 -5.13 13.07
N THR A 54 12.04 -5.43 11.78
CA THR A 54 13.13 -5.18 10.83
C THR A 54 12.56 -4.53 9.58
N PRO A 55 13.38 -3.94 8.70
CA PRO A 55 12.90 -3.42 7.44
C PRO A 55 12.21 -4.45 6.54
N ALA A 56 12.43 -5.73 6.77
CA ALA A 56 11.75 -6.81 6.05
C ALA A 56 10.34 -7.10 6.61
N SER A 57 10.02 -6.64 7.82
CA SER A 57 8.77 -6.99 8.49
C SER A 57 7.52 -6.57 7.69
N PRO A 58 7.42 -5.36 7.13
CA PRO A 58 6.24 -4.99 6.37
C PRO A 58 6.03 -5.84 5.13
N LEU A 59 7.09 -6.19 4.41
CA LEU A 59 7.01 -7.07 3.25
C LEU A 59 6.55 -8.46 3.65
N ASN A 60 7.14 -9.03 4.69
CA ASN A 60 6.80 -10.38 5.15
C ASN A 60 5.33 -10.46 5.57
N TYR A 61 4.85 -9.46 6.29
CA TYR A 61 3.45 -9.40 6.69
C TYR A 61 2.53 -9.32 5.47
N TYR A 62 2.86 -8.46 4.51
CA TYR A 62 2.09 -8.32 3.28
C TYR A 62 2.03 -9.65 2.51
N LEU A 63 3.16 -10.32 2.33
CA LEU A 63 3.21 -11.58 1.58
C LEU A 63 2.41 -12.68 2.26
N SER A 64 2.35 -12.69 3.59
CA SER A 64 1.56 -13.69 4.32
C SER A 64 0.06 -13.47 4.24
N SER A 65 -0.39 -12.24 3.97
CA SER A 65 -1.80 -11.86 3.98
C SER A 65 -2.32 -11.36 2.63
N LYS A 66 -1.50 -11.34 1.59
CA LYS A 66 -1.90 -10.73 0.30
C LYS A 66 -3.09 -11.41 -0.34
N ASP A 67 -3.26 -12.72 -0.13
CA ASP A 67 -4.38 -13.46 -0.71
C ASP A 67 -5.71 -13.11 -0.05
N GLU A 68 -5.67 -12.53 1.14
CA GLU A 68 -6.85 -12.05 1.87
C GLU A 68 -7.26 -10.65 1.43
N GLN A 69 -6.40 -9.95 0.71
CA GLN A 69 -6.62 -8.59 0.24
C GLN A 69 -6.86 -8.60 -1.27
N ASN A 70 -8.05 -8.19 -1.67
CA ASN A 70 -8.42 -8.16 -3.08
C ASN A 70 -8.02 -6.83 -3.70
N LEU A 71 -6.73 -6.56 -3.75
CA LEU A 71 -6.20 -5.36 -4.37
C LEU A 71 -6.24 -5.45 -5.89
N HIS A 72 -6.45 -4.31 -6.55
CA HIS A 72 -6.26 -4.22 -7.98
C HIS A 72 -4.82 -4.67 -8.32
N PRO A 73 -4.60 -5.44 -9.39
CA PRO A 73 -3.26 -5.97 -9.70
C PRO A 73 -2.16 -4.92 -9.77
N LEU A 74 -2.43 -3.75 -10.34
CA LEU A 74 -1.43 -2.68 -10.40
C LEU A 74 -1.11 -2.13 -9.01
N THR A 75 -2.12 -2.01 -8.15
CA THR A 75 -1.94 -1.57 -6.77
C THR A 75 -1.12 -2.60 -5.98
N ALA A 76 -1.45 -3.87 -6.11
CA ALA A 76 -0.70 -4.95 -5.47
C ALA A 76 0.77 -4.94 -5.89
N ASN A 77 1.03 -4.72 -7.17
CA ASN A 77 2.39 -4.63 -7.71
C ASN A 77 3.14 -3.44 -7.10
N LEU A 78 2.49 -2.28 -7.01
CA LEU A 78 3.13 -1.09 -6.42
C LEU A 78 3.43 -1.31 -4.94
N PHE A 79 2.48 -1.87 -4.17
CA PHE A 79 2.71 -2.22 -2.77
C PHE A 79 3.97 -3.09 -2.63
N GLU A 80 4.05 -4.15 -3.40
CA GLU A 80 5.16 -5.09 -3.31
C GLU A 80 6.49 -4.43 -3.65
N ARG A 81 6.52 -3.60 -4.70
CA ARG A 81 7.74 -2.88 -5.08
C ARG A 81 8.22 -1.92 -3.98
N ILE A 82 7.31 -1.17 -3.38
CA ILE A 82 7.65 -0.26 -2.30
C ILE A 82 8.14 -1.03 -1.08
N LEU A 83 7.44 -2.10 -0.70
CA LEU A 83 7.82 -2.91 0.46
C LEU A 83 9.17 -3.60 0.26
N ARG A 84 9.47 -4.05 -0.96
CA ARG A 84 10.79 -4.62 -1.26
C ARG A 84 11.89 -3.57 -1.21
N TYR A 85 11.58 -2.35 -1.64
CA TYR A 85 12.54 -1.25 -1.55
C TYR A 85 12.85 -0.92 -0.09
N ILE A 86 11.83 -0.95 0.79
CA ILE A 86 12.02 -0.76 2.23
C ILE A 86 12.93 -1.85 2.79
N GLN A 87 12.71 -3.11 2.42
CA GLN A 87 13.52 -4.22 2.88
C GLN A 87 15.00 -4.02 2.57
N ILE A 88 15.30 -3.53 1.38
CA ILE A 88 16.67 -3.37 0.89
C ILE A 88 17.31 -2.08 1.39
N ASN A 89 16.56 -0.99 1.38
CA ASN A 89 17.10 0.36 1.57
C ASN A 89 16.67 1.03 2.88
N GLY A 90 15.73 0.45 3.61
CA GLY A 90 15.19 1.02 4.83
C GLY A 90 14.07 2.05 4.57
N GLU A 91 13.34 2.39 5.63
CA GLU A 91 12.19 3.31 5.56
C GLU A 91 12.60 4.71 5.12
N GLU A 92 13.65 5.25 5.75
CA GLU A 92 14.08 6.62 5.53
C GLU A 92 14.41 6.86 4.05
N ASN A 93 15.21 5.98 3.46
CA ASN A 93 15.59 6.09 2.06
C ASN A 93 14.40 5.89 1.12
N THR A 94 13.47 5.02 1.50
CA THR A 94 12.28 4.77 0.71
C THR A 94 11.37 6.00 0.67
N PHE A 95 11.09 6.61 1.82
CA PHE A 95 10.24 7.80 1.86
C PHE A 95 10.92 9.02 1.23
N LYS A 96 12.23 9.10 1.32
CA LYS A 96 12.98 10.13 0.59
C LYS A 96 12.77 9.99 -0.91
N ARG A 97 12.87 8.76 -1.44
CA ARG A 97 12.63 8.48 -2.86
C ARG A 97 11.20 8.82 -3.26
N ILE A 98 10.20 8.43 -2.45
CA ILE A 98 8.81 8.75 -2.72
C ILE A 98 8.62 10.26 -2.81
N LYS A 99 9.15 11.00 -1.84
CA LYS A 99 9.07 12.47 -1.83
C LYS A 99 9.68 13.10 -3.08
N GLU A 100 10.85 12.61 -3.50
CA GLU A 100 11.53 13.11 -4.68
C GLU A 100 10.70 12.88 -5.94
N LEU A 101 10.14 11.68 -6.09
CA LEU A 101 9.30 11.34 -7.24
C LEU A 101 8.05 12.20 -7.28
N LEU A 102 7.37 12.37 -6.15
CA LEU A 102 6.18 13.21 -6.07
C LEU A 102 6.49 14.68 -6.33
N HIS A 103 7.63 15.17 -5.84
CA HIS A 103 8.07 16.54 -6.11
C HIS A 103 8.31 16.77 -7.59
N GLN A 104 8.81 15.76 -8.29
CA GLN A 104 9.00 15.78 -9.74
C GLN A 104 7.71 15.53 -10.52
N LYS A 105 6.57 15.41 -9.83
CA LYS A 105 5.26 15.12 -10.41
C LYS A 105 5.23 13.81 -11.19
N LYS A 106 6.01 12.83 -10.76
CA LYS A 106 6.03 11.49 -11.36
C LYS A 106 4.99 10.59 -10.74
N ASP A 107 4.45 9.69 -11.56
CA ASP A 107 3.51 8.68 -11.12
C ASP A 107 4.28 7.51 -10.48
N LEU A 108 3.98 7.22 -9.21
CA LEU A 108 4.63 6.12 -8.49
C LEU A 108 4.38 4.76 -9.15
N TYR A 109 3.21 4.58 -9.76
CA TYR A 109 2.89 3.34 -10.46
C TYR A 109 3.87 3.02 -11.59
N GLN A 110 4.41 4.05 -12.22
CA GLN A 110 5.34 3.90 -13.33
C GLN A 110 6.80 4.07 -12.91
N SER A 111 7.05 4.92 -11.91
CA SER A 111 8.42 5.38 -11.62
C SER A 111 9.05 4.69 -10.41
N PHE A 112 8.24 4.10 -9.55
CA PHE A 112 8.79 3.38 -8.42
C PHE A 112 9.19 1.97 -8.82
#